data_829c5b6ed2ba44e78d342b9e3f83416a
#
_entry.id   829c5b6ed2ba44e78d342b9e3f83416a
#
_cell.length_a   1.000
_cell.length_b   1.000
_cell.length_c   1.000
_cell.angle_alpha   90.00
_cell.angle_beta   90.00
_cell.angle_gamma   90.00
#
_symmetry.space_group_name_H-M   'P 1'
#
loop_
_entity.id
_entity.type
_entity.pdbx_description
1 polymer ?
#
loop_
_entity_poly.entity_id
_entity_poly.type
_entity_poly.pdbx_seq_one_letter_code
_entity_poly.pdbx_strand_id
1 'polypeptide(L)'
;MKNITVIGGGVLGSQIAFQTSYSGKKCTVYVMDDKCKMELITKLDALKDNYIMAIKDMADKKDWCRGISDYDTFDKDKCLEMVQKGYDNIVIETDLSKAVSEADLVIESITEDFNIKRNFYEKLSKLLPEKTIVVTNSSTMLPSKLCKYTGRENMFLALHFANSIWKNNVVEVMKHSKTDDKYFKMVMEFGKEINMIPLPIEKEKSGYLLNSMLIPFLFSSLDLLVNGISDVESIDKAWKYGTGAPEGPFEILDKVGLVTAYNIVEMYVKIPSFLAPYNFKGISKMLKVYIDKGKTGKSSGEGFYKYCD
;
A
#
# COMPACT_ATOMS: atom_id res chain seq x y z
N MET A 1 -5.61 19.83 4.31
CA MET A 1 -6.88 19.16 4.69
C MET A 1 -6.82 18.78 6.17
N LYS A 2 -7.94 18.87 6.91
CA LYS A 2 -7.95 18.63 8.38
C LYS A 2 -8.71 17.37 8.77
N ASN A 3 -9.89 17.16 8.19
CA ASN A 3 -10.78 16.04 8.52
C ASN A 3 -10.66 14.96 7.44
N ILE A 4 -10.09 13.82 7.79
CA ILE A 4 -9.82 12.72 6.85
C ILE A 4 -10.68 11.53 7.27
N THR A 5 -11.38 10.94 6.31
CA THR A 5 -12.11 9.70 6.55
C THR A 5 -11.48 8.57 5.73
N VAL A 6 -11.05 7.51 6.41
CA VAL A 6 -10.56 6.27 5.77
C VAL A 6 -11.72 5.28 5.74
N ILE A 7 -12.03 4.75 4.57
CA ILE A 7 -13.07 3.75 4.38
C ILE A 7 -12.42 2.38 4.32
N GLY A 8 -12.67 1.57 5.35
CA GLY A 8 -12.11 0.23 5.49
C GLY A 8 -10.95 0.14 6.48
N GLY A 9 -11.09 -0.76 7.45
CA GLY A 9 -10.10 -1.07 8.51
C GLY A 9 -9.20 -2.27 8.19
N GLY A 10 -8.95 -2.54 6.90
CA GLY A 10 -8.02 -3.59 6.46
C GLY A 10 -6.56 -3.27 6.80
N VAL A 11 -5.63 -4.11 6.34
CA VAL A 11 -4.18 -3.94 6.61
C VAL A 11 -3.70 -2.54 6.24
N LEU A 12 -3.99 -2.09 5.03
CA LEU A 12 -3.50 -0.80 4.55
C LEU A 12 -4.36 0.36 5.06
N GLY A 13 -5.68 0.18 5.16
CA GLY A 13 -6.57 1.20 5.72
C GLY A 13 -6.23 1.57 7.16
N SER A 14 -5.89 0.58 8.01
CA SER A 14 -5.42 0.85 9.38
C SER A 14 -4.10 1.61 9.43
N GLN A 15 -3.15 1.29 8.53
CA GLN A 15 -1.88 2.01 8.44
C GLN A 15 -2.08 3.46 7.97
N ILE A 16 -2.92 3.69 6.96
CA ILE A 16 -3.25 5.04 6.46
C ILE A 16 -3.90 5.87 7.57
N ALA A 17 -4.84 5.29 8.30
CA ALA A 17 -5.51 5.96 9.41
C ALA A 17 -4.52 6.33 10.53
N PHE A 18 -3.66 5.38 10.91
CA PHE A 18 -2.66 5.60 11.94
C PHE A 18 -1.67 6.70 11.54
N GLN A 19 -1.10 6.62 10.32
CA GLN A 19 -0.18 7.65 9.82
C GLN A 19 -0.82 9.02 9.74
N THR A 20 -2.07 9.08 9.27
CA THR A 20 -2.84 10.34 9.17
C THR A 20 -3.03 10.98 10.55
N SER A 21 -3.43 10.17 11.54
CA SER A 21 -3.65 10.64 12.91
C SER A 21 -2.33 10.97 13.62
N TYR A 22 -1.29 10.15 13.44
CA TYR A 22 0.07 10.41 13.93
C TYR A 22 0.58 11.79 13.46
N SER A 23 0.27 12.16 12.22
CA SER A 23 0.64 13.48 11.65
C SER A 23 -0.29 14.62 12.08
N GLY A 24 -1.11 14.42 13.10
CA GLY A 24 -1.94 15.47 13.72
C GLY A 24 -3.22 15.81 12.97
N LYS A 25 -3.66 15.00 12.00
CA LYS A 25 -4.94 15.16 11.32
C LYS A 25 -6.06 14.50 12.13
N LYS A 26 -7.28 15.05 12.05
CA LYS A 26 -8.46 14.34 12.54
C LYS A 26 -8.77 13.17 11.60
N CYS A 27 -8.76 11.96 12.10
CA CYS A 27 -8.97 10.76 11.31
C CYS A 27 -10.16 9.95 11.83
N THR A 28 -11.13 9.74 10.94
CA THR A 28 -12.26 8.83 11.18
C THR A 28 -12.08 7.59 10.29
N VAL A 29 -12.25 6.40 10.86
CA VAL A 29 -12.24 5.15 10.08
C VAL A 29 -13.65 4.58 10.06
N TYR A 30 -14.22 4.46 8.86
CA TYR A 30 -15.48 3.76 8.67
C TYR A 30 -15.23 2.27 8.50
N VAL A 31 -15.93 1.46 9.28
CA VAL A 31 -16.03 0.00 9.17
C VAL A 31 -17.47 -0.45 9.14
N MET A 32 -17.75 -1.62 8.55
CA MET A 32 -19.13 -2.05 8.27
C MET A 32 -19.93 -2.43 9.52
N ASP A 33 -19.25 -2.96 10.54
CA ASP A 33 -19.89 -3.53 11.73
C ASP A 33 -18.93 -3.59 12.94
N ASP A 34 -19.46 -4.02 14.09
CA ASP A 34 -18.68 -4.13 15.33
C ASP A 34 -17.58 -5.19 15.26
N LYS A 35 -17.73 -6.25 14.46
CA LYS A 35 -16.68 -7.25 14.25
C LYS A 35 -15.49 -6.60 13.56
N CYS A 36 -15.73 -5.90 12.46
CA CYS A 36 -14.70 -5.13 11.75
C CYS A 36 -14.06 -4.05 12.63
N LYS A 37 -14.83 -3.46 13.56
CA LYS A 37 -14.32 -2.51 14.55
C LYS A 37 -13.33 -3.17 15.51
N MET A 38 -13.63 -4.34 16.05
CA MET A 38 -12.72 -5.06 16.94
C MET A 38 -11.44 -5.50 16.21
N GLU A 39 -11.56 -5.98 14.97
CA GLU A 39 -10.41 -6.32 14.14
C GLU A 39 -9.52 -5.10 13.84
N LEU A 40 -10.12 -3.93 13.63
CA LEU A 40 -9.39 -2.69 13.43
C LEU A 40 -8.64 -2.27 14.70
N ILE A 41 -9.27 -2.33 15.88
CA ILE A 41 -8.62 -2.00 17.15
C ILE A 41 -7.37 -2.85 17.35
N THR A 42 -7.46 -4.17 17.15
CA THR A 42 -6.30 -5.08 17.23
C THR A 42 -5.16 -4.66 16.28
N LYS A 43 -5.51 -4.23 15.06
CA LYS A 43 -4.49 -3.74 14.09
C LYS A 43 -3.87 -2.41 14.52
N LEU A 44 -4.67 -1.50 15.10
CA LEU A 44 -4.18 -0.22 15.61
C LEU A 44 -3.26 -0.40 16.81
N ASP A 45 -3.55 -1.35 17.71
CA ASP A 45 -2.68 -1.73 18.82
C ASP A 45 -1.31 -2.21 18.31
N ALA A 46 -1.33 -3.16 17.36
CA ALA A 46 -0.11 -3.65 16.74
C ALA A 46 0.68 -2.55 15.99
N LEU A 47 -0.02 -1.61 15.34
CA LEU A 47 0.62 -0.47 14.68
C LEU A 47 1.27 0.48 15.69
N LYS A 48 0.61 0.77 16.81
CA LYS A 48 1.17 1.56 17.91
C LYS A 48 2.51 0.95 18.38
N ASP A 49 2.54 -0.35 18.62
CA ASP A 49 3.75 -1.06 19.03
C ASP A 49 4.84 -1.00 17.95
N ASN A 50 4.49 -1.17 16.68
CA ASN A 50 5.42 -1.07 15.55
C ASN A 50 6.05 0.32 15.46
N TYR A 51 5.27 1.39 15.65
CA TYR A 51 5.80 2.76 15.65
C TYR A 51 6.72 3.01 16.83
N ILE A 52 6.36 2.55 18.04
CA ILE A 52 7.21 2.65 19.24
C ILE A 52 8.53 1.91 19.02
N MET A 53 8.47 0.71 18.45
CA MET A 53 9.68 -0.08 18.14
C MET A 53 10.55 0.63 17.10
N ALA A 54 9.94 1.12 16.00
CA ALA A 54 10.66 1.86 14.98
C ALA A 54 11.33 3.13 15.54
N ILE A 55 10.65 3.89 16.41
CA ILE A 55 11.24 5.07 17.06
C ILE A 55 12.46 4.71 17.93
N LYS A 56 12.39 3.59 18.66
CA LYS A 56 13.53 3.09 19.45
C LYS A 56 14.70 2.70 18.53
N ASP A 57 14.41 1.99 17.44
CA ASP A 57 15.44 1.59 16.48
C ASP A 57 16.07 2.79 15.77
N MET A 58 15.29 3.83 15.44
CA MET A 58 15.80 5.10 14.92
C MET A 58 16.75 5.77 15.94
N ALA A 59 16.36 5.84 17.21
CA ALA A 59 17.20 6.41 18.27
C ALA A 59 18.54 5.66 18.43
N ASP A 60 18.50 4.34 18.26
CA ASP A 60 19.70 3.49 18.30
C ASP A 60 20.46 3.47 16.95
N LYS A 61 20.00 4.24 15.95
CA LYS A 61 20.56 4.34 14.57
C LYS A 61 20.61 3.01 13.82
N LYS A 62 19.73 2.08 14.15
CA LYS A 62 19.69 0.75 13.52
C LYS A 62 18.90 0.73 12.22
N ASP A 63 17.77 1.48 12.14
CA ASP A 63 16.88 1.51 10.99
C ASP A 63 16.10 2.82 10.96
N TRP A 64 16.14 3.55 9.83
CA TRP A 64 15.53 4.87 9.72
C TRP A 64 14.15 4.82 9.05
N CYS A 65 13.14 5.38 9.70
CA CYS A 65 11.75 5.42 9.23
C CYS A 65 11.29 6.86 8.93
N ARG A 66 11.43 7.32 7.69
CA ARG A 66 11.10 8.70 7.28
C ARG A 66 9.62 9.05 7.40
N GLY A 67 8.72 8.07 7.36
CA GLY A 67 7.30 8.31 7.63
C GLY A 67 7.03 8.75 9.08
N ILE A 68 7.96 8.47 10.00
CA ILE A 68 7.89 8.90 11.40
C ILE A 68 8.49 10.30 11.54
N SER A 69 9.74 10.49 11.12
CA SER A 69 10.43 11.79 11.19
C SER A 69 11.61 11.83 10.21
N ASP A 70 11.93 13.04 9.74
CA ASP A 70 13.20 13.29 9.08
C ASP A 70 14.36 13.22 10.09
N TYR A 71 15.55 12.88 9.59
CA TYR A 71 16.75 12.73 10.40
C TYR A 71 17.09 13.99 11.21
N ASP A 72 17.03 15.14 10.56
CA ASP A 72 17.45 16.42 11.17
C ASP A 72 16.44 16.96 12.20
N THR A 73 15.20 16.47 12.20
CA THR A 73 14.13 16.92 13.08
C THR A 73 13.69 15.87 14.10
N PHE A 74 14.39 14.75 14.17
CA PHE A 74 14.03 13.63 15.03
C PHE A 74 14.18 13.97 16.51
N ASP A 75 13.08 13.82 17.23
CA ASP A 75 12.98 13.91 18.68
C ASP A 75 12.20 12.69 19.17
N LYS A 76 12.89 11.79 19.88
CA LYS A 76 12.33 10.52 20.34
C LYS A 76 11.09 10.69 21.19
N ASP A 77 11.16 11.58 22.20
CA ASP A 77 10.07 11.74 23.17
C ASP A 77 8.85 12.39 22.51
N LYS A 78 9.06 13.38 21.65
CA LYS A 78 8.02 13.98 20.83
C LYS A 78 7.38 12.98 19.89
N CYS A 79 8.16 12.13 19.23
CA CYS A 79 7.62 11.08 18.35
C CYS A 79 6.77 10.07 19.15
N LEU A 80 7.20 9.66 20.35
CA LEU A 80 6.42 8.78 21.22
C LEU A 80 5.12 9.43 21.69
N GLU A 81 5.14 10.72 22.03
CA GLU A 81 3.93 11.50 22.35
C GLU A 81 2.96 11.54 21.16
N MET A 82 3.48 11.76 19.94
CA MET A 82 2.68 11.75 18.71
C MET A 82 2.04 10.39 18.45
N VAL A 83 2.72 9.28 18.75
CA VAL A 83 2.14 7.93 18.64
C VAL A 83 0.93 7.77 19.56
N GLN A 84 1.06 8.17 20.82
CA GLN A 84 -0.04 8.06 21.78
C GLN A 84 -1.22 8.96 21.36
N LYS A 85 -0.95 10.24 21.06
CA LYS A 85 -1.99 11.18 20.59
C LYS A 85 -2.64 10.70 19.30
N GLY A 86 -1.85 10.20 18.35
CA GLY A 86 -2.35 9.66 17.09
C GLY A 86 -3.29 8.49 17.31
N TYR A 87 -2.93 7.55 18.18
CA TYR A 87 -3.75 6.41 18.53
C TYR A 87 -5.08 6.86 19.19
N ASP A 88 -5.02 7.73 20.20
CA ASP A 88 -6.18 8.18 20.98
C ASP A 88 -7.18 9.02 20.16
N ASN A 89 -6.72 9.69 19.10
CA ASN A 89 -7.52 10.58 18.28
C ASN A 89 -8.20 9.90 17.08
N ILE A 90 -7.96 8.59 16.85
CA ILE A 90 -8.66 7.86 15.79
C ILE A 90 -10.10 7.58 16.22
N VAL A 91 -11.05 8.09 15.45
CA VAL A 91 -12.48 7.80 15.64
C VAL A 91 -12.87 6.62 14.75
N ILE A 92 -13.49 5.59 15.33
CA ILE A 92 -14.01 4.44 14.58
C ILE A 92 -15.53 4.56 14.53
N GLU A 93 -16.08 4.57 13.33
CA GLU A 93 -17.51 4.79 13.09
C GLU A 93 -18.09 3.68 12.21
N THR A 94 -19.29 3.20 12.54
CA THR A 94 -20.02 2.20 11.75
C THR A 94 -21.20 2.79 10.96
N ASP A 95 -21.54 4.05 11.22
CA ASP A 95 -22.50 4.81 10.41
C ASP A 95 -21.72 5.62 9.33
N LEU A 96 -21.91 5.23 8.07
CA LEU A 96 -21.22 5.89 6.96
C LEU A 96 -21.55 7.38 6.85
N SER A 97 -22.81 7.77 7.11
CA SER A 97 -23.22 9.17 7.02
C SER A 97 -22.50 10.03 8.06
N LYS A 98 -22.38 9.54 9.30
CA LYS A 98 -21.62 10.21 10.35
C LYS A 98 -20.13 10.27 10.03
N ALA A 99 -19.58 9.14 9.55
CA ALA A 99 -18.15 9.04 9.25
C ALA A 99 -17.67 10.06 8.21
N VAL A 100 -18.52 10.44 7.25
CA VAL A 100 -18.13 11.34 6.16
C VAL A 100 -18.70 12.75 6.26
N SER A 101 -19.51 13.04 7.27
CA SER A 101 -20.28 14.30 7.38
C SER A 101 -19.42 15.57 7.36
N GLU A 102 -18.18 15.51 7.86
CA GLU A 102 -17.25 16.63 7.91
C GLU A 102 -16.00 16.45 7.03
N ALA A 103 -15.92 15.33 6.28
CA ALA A 103 -14.71 14.95 5.57
C ALA A 103 -14.26 16.01 4.54
N ASP A 104 -12.98 16.39 4.61
CA ASP A 104 -12.30 17.13 3.55
C ASP A 104 -11.75 16.17 2.48
N LEU A 105 -11.31 14.98 2.91
CA LEU A 105 -10.79 13.91 2.07
C LEU A 105 -11.34 12.58 2.54
N VAL A 106 -11.83 11.77 1.61
CA VAL A 106 -12.18 10.36 1.82
C VAL A 106 -11.18 9.48 1.08
N ILE A 107 -10.54 8.56 1.81
CA ILE A 107 -9.58 7.58 1.27
C ILE A 107 -10.25 6.21 1.29
N GLU A 108 -10.59 5.68 0.13
CA GLU A 108 -11.20 4.37 -0.01
C GLU A 108 -10.13 3.27 -0.01
N SER A 109 -10.24 2.34 0.93
CA SER A 109 -9.35 1.19 1.12
C SER A 109 -10.15 -0.09 1.44
N ILE A 110 -11.23 -0.33 0.69
CA ILE A 110 -12.05 -1.55 0.79
C ILE A 110 -11.55 -2.65 -0.14
N THR A 111 -12.23 -3.81 -0.10
CA THR A 111 -11.92 -4.99 -0.91
C THR A 111 -11.71 -4.64 -2.39
N GLU A 112 -10.69 -5.26 -3.01
CA GLU A 112 -10.30 -5.04 -4.41
C GLU A 112 -11.22 -5.80 -5.38
N ASP A 113 -12.51 -5.43 -5.34
CA ASP A 113 -13.56 -5.92 -6.24
C ASP A 113 -14.31 -4.75 -6.87
N PHE A 114 -14.44 -4.77 -8.19
CA PHE A 114 -15.03 -3.68 -8.95
C PHE A 114 -16.52 -3.44 -8.59
N ASN A 115 -17.30 -4.50 -8.41
CA ASN A 115 -18.72 -4.37 -8.12
C ASN A 115 -18.96 -3.87 -6.70
N ILE A 116 -18.14 -4.33 -5.74
CA ILE A 116 -18.17 -3.84 -4.37
C ILE A 116 -17.84 -2.34 -4.34
N LYS A 117 -16.74 -1.93 -4.98
CA LYS A 117 -16.33 -0.52 -5.04
C LYS A 117 -17.38 0.35 -5.74
N ARG A 118 -17.92 -0.10 -6.89
CA ARG A 118 -18.99 0.61 -7.60
C ARG A 118 -20.19 0.87 -6.70
N ASN A 119 -20.74 -0.19 -6.11
CA ASN A 119 -21.94 -0.08 -5.27
C ASN A 119 -21.67 0.81 -4.04
N PHE A 120 -20.46 0.72 -3.50
CA PHE A 120 -20.02 1.57 -2.39
C PHE A 120 -19.97 3.05 -2.80
N TYR A 121 -19.34 3.38 -3.94
CA TYR A 121 -19.27 4.76 -4.43
C TYR A 121 -20.65 5.36 -4.76
N GLU A 122 -21.57 4.59 -5.34
CA GLU A 122 -22.95 5.02 -5.59
C GLU A 122 -23.69 5.36 -4.28
N LYS A 123 -23.43 4.63 -3.19
CA LYS A 123 -23.96 4.94 -1.86
C LYS A 123 -23.26 6.17 -1.27
N LEU A 124 -21.93 6.19 -1.31
CA LEU A 124 -21.09 7.24 -0.74
C LEU A 124 -21.39 8.61 -1.36
N SER A 125 -21.58 8.66 -2.68
CA SER A 125 -21.80 9.92 -3.42
C SER A 125 -22.99 10.73 -2.92
N LYS A 126 -23.98 10.08 -2.32
CA LYS A 126 -25.22 10.71 -1.80
C LYS A 126 -25.03 11.33 -0.41
N LEU A 127 -23.92 11.02 0.27
CA LEU A 127 -23.68 11.37 1.67
C LEU A 127 -22.57 12.42 1.85
N LEU A 128 -21.75 12.60 0.81
CA LEU A 128 -20.56 13.44 0.91
C LEU A 128 -20.87 14.93 0.84
N PRO A 129 -20.26 15.76 1.69
CA PRO A 129 -20.24 17.21 1.51
C PRO A 129 -19.67 17.59 0.12
N GLU A 130 -20.11 18.74 -0.42
CA GLU A 130 -19.65 19.22 -1.74
C GLU A 130 -18.12 19.40 -1.81
N LYS A 131 -17.50 19.83 -0.70
CA LYS A 131 -16.06 20.09 -0.60
C LYS A 131 -15.19 18.84 -0.64
N THR A 132 -15.75 17.66 -0.40
CA THR A 132 -14.99 16.42 -0.12
C THR A 132 -14.32 15.87 -1.37
N ILE A 133 -13.00 15.74 -1.34
CA ILE A 133 -12.23 15.03 -2.34
C ILE A 133 -12.31 13.53 -2.02
N VAL A 134 -12.41 12.70 -3.05
CA VAL A 134 -12.42 11.23 -2.89
C VAL A 134 -11.22 10.63 -3.60
N VAL A 135 -10.49 9.77 -2.90
CA VAL A 135 -9.37 9.02 -3.49
C VAL A 135 -9.53 7.53 -3.26
N THR A 136 -9.04 6.75 -4.22
CA THR A 136 -8.96 5.28 -4.08
C THR A 136 -7.53 4.85 -3.79
N ASN A 137 -7.35 3.91 -2.87
CA ASN A 137 -6.09 3.24 -2.62
C ASN A 137 -5.94 1.94 -3.43
N SER A 138 -6.80 1.71 -4.40
CA SER A 138 -6.76 0.51 -5.26
C SER A 138 -5.41 0.35 -5.95
N SER A 139 -4.84 -0.86 -5.90
CA SER A 139 -3.56 -1.18 -6.55
C SER A 139 -3.71 -1.55 -8.04
N THR A 140 -4.91 -1.96 -8.46
CA THR A 140 -5.13 -2.55 -9.79
C THR A 140 -6.13 -1.78 -10.66
N MET A 141 -7.08 -1.05 -10.02
CA MET A 141 -8.15 -0.36 -10.74
C MET A 141 -7.76 1.08 -11.05
N LEU A 142 -7.88 1.43 -12.33
CA LEU A 142 -7.66 2.81 -12.77
C LEU A 142 -8.77 3.73 -12.27
N PRO A 143 -8.48 4.95 -11.81
CA PRO A 143 -9.48 5.92 -11.39
C PRO A 143 -10.57 6.17 -12.42
N SER A 144 -10.25 6.22 -13.72
CA SER A 144 -11.22 6.40 -14.80
C SER A 144 -12.32 5.33 -14.86
N LYS A 145 -12.05 4.13 -14.34
CA LYS A 145 -13.05 3.05 -14.28
C LYS A 145 -14.09 3.27 -13.19
N LEU A 146 -13.71 3.98 -12.13
CA LEU A 146 -14.50 4.18 -10.90
C LEU A 146 -15.13 5.57 -10.81
N CYS A 147 -14.53 6.61 -11.40
CA CYS A 147 -14.87 8.01 -11.20
C CYS A 147 -16.36 8.33 -11.45
N LYS A 148 -16.98 7.74 -12.47
CA LYS A 148 -18.39 7.98 -12.82
C LYS A 148 -19.40 7.58 -11.74
N TYR A 149 -19.00 6.72 -10.80
CA TYR A 149 -19.86 6.26 -9.70
C TYR A 149 -19.73 7.14 -8.44
N THR A 150 -18.77 8.06 -8.43
CA THR A 150 -18.50 8.91 -7.27
C THR A 150 -19.36 10.18 -7.21
N GLY A 151 -20.04 10.53 -8.30
CA GLY A 151 -20.80 11.79 -8.42
C GLY A 151 -19.92 13.06 -8.44
N ARG A 152 -18.58 12.91 -8.49
CA ARG A 152 -17.60 14.01 -8.47
C ARG A 152 -16.32 13.67 -9.22
N GLU A 153 -16.47 13.37 -10.52
CA GLU A 153 -15.37 12.87 -11.34
C GLU A 153 -14.13 13.78 -11.30
N ASN A 154 -14.34 15.10 -11.26
CA ASN A 154 -13.25 16.07 -11.25
C ASN A 154 -12.51 16.15 -9.88
N MET A 155 -13.11 15.62 -8.80
CA MET A 155 -12.55 15.54 -7.44
C MET A 155 -12.17 14.11 -7.05
N PHE A 156 -12.05 13.21 -8.03
CA PHE A 156 -11.68 11.82 -7.82
C PHE A 156 -10.33 11.50 -8.46
N LEU A 157 -9.48 10.78 -7.74
CA LEU A 157 -8.16 10.34 -8.20
C LEU A 157 -7.67 9.15 -7.36
N ALA A 158 -6.51 8.59 -7.70
CA ALA A 158 -5.90 7.55 -6.86
C ALA A 158 -4.85 8.15 -5.91
N LEU A 159 -4.79 7.56 -4.72
CA LEU A 159 -3.77 7.81 -3.70
C LEU A 159 -3.31 6.45 -3.16
N HIS A 160 -2.28 5.88 -3.81
CA HIS A 160 -1.84 4.51 -3.61
C HIS A 160 -0.62 4.46 -2.68
N PHE A 161 -0.79 3.80 -1.53
CA PHE A 161 0.25 3.66 -0.52
C PHE A 161 0.97 2.32 -0.66
N ALA A 162 2.28 2.31 -0.38
CA ALA A 162 3.02 1.08 -0.15
C ALA A 162 2.74 0.52 1.26
N ASN A 163 2.89 -0.78 1.48
CA ASN A 163 2.78 -1.38 2.81
C ASN A 163 3.92 -0.91 3.73
N SER A 164 3.67 -0.94 5.05
CA SER A 164 4.60 -0.44 6.08
C SER A 164 4.94 1.03 5.86
N ILE A 165 3.88 1.85 5.76
CA ILE A 165 3.96 3.24 5.30
C ILE A 165 4.84 4.14 6.17
N TRP A 166 5.02 3.82 7.46
CA TRP A 166 5.96 4.53 8.34
C TRP A 166 7.43 4.34 7.93
N LYS A 167 7.74 3.24 7.24
CA LYS A 167 9.06 2.90 6.71
C LYS A 167 9.16 3.19 5.22
N ASN A 168 8.20 2.69 4.45
CA ASN A 168 8.10 2.87 3.00
C ASN A 168 7.20 4.08 2.70
N ASN A 169 7.63 5.27 3.07
CA ASN A 169 6.82 6.48 3.06
C ASN A 169 6.58 7.08 1.67
N VAL A 170 6.36 6.25 0.67
CA VAL A 170 6.01 6.64 -0.68
C VAL A 170 4.50 6.52 -0.89
N VAL A 171 3.90 7.52 -1.53
CA VAL A 171 2.52 7.50 -1.97
C VAL A 171 2.40 7.96 -3.41
N GLU A 172 1.78 7.15 -4.25
CA GLU A 172 1.60 7.43 -5.67
C GLU A 172 0.26 8.12 -5.90
N VAL A 173 0.30 9.31 -6.47
CA VAL A 173 -0.90 10.13 -6.73
C VAL A 173 -1.16 10.12 -8.23
N MET A 174 -2.25 9.46 -8.65
CA MET A 174 -2.56 9.29 -10.07
C MET A 174 -3.89 9.96 -10.42
N LYS A 175 -3.84 10.94 -11.32
CA LYS A 175 -5.03 11.58 -11.88
C LYS A 175 -5.52 10.86 -13.13
N HIS A 176 -6.81 11.03 -13.45
CA HIS A 176 -7.39 10.65 -14.72
C HIS A 176 -7.78 11.91 -15.53
N SER A 177 -8.24 11.71 -16.76
CA SER A 177 -8.47 12.81 -17.71
C SER A 177 -9.49 13.88 -17.27
N LYS A 178 -10.34 13.56 -16.29
CA LYS A 178 -11.36 14.49 -15.76
C LYS A 178 -10.98 15.07 -14.39
N THR A 179 -9.87 14.65 -13.77
CA THR A 179 -9.44 15.19 -12.48
C THR A 179 -8.95 16.63 -12.65
N ASP A 180 -9.50 17.57 -11.89
CA ASP A 180 -9.01 18.95 -11.87
C ASP A 180 -7.62 19.02 -11.20
N ASP A 181 -6.70 19.74 -11.81
CA ASP A 181 -5.31 19.90 -11.31
C ASP A 181 -5.24 20.50 -9.90
N LYS A 182 -6.22 21.32 -9.50
CA LYS A 182 -6.24 21.85 -8.15
C LYS A 182 -6.40 20.77 -7.09
N TYR A 183 -7.26 19.76 -7.35
CA TYR A 183 -7.47 18.67 -6.41
C TYR A 183 -6.30 17.69 -6.40
N PHE A 184 -5.70 17.46 -7.56
CA PHE A 184 -4.45 16.72 -7.67
C PHE A 184 -3.35 17.35 -6.79
N LYS A 185 -3.14 18.67 -6.92
CA LYS A 185 -2.16 19.41 -6.09
C LYS A 185 -2.49 19.35 -4.61
N MET A 186 -3.78 19.46 -4.25
CA MET A 186 -4.21 19.35 -2.85
C MET A 186 -3.93 17.97 -2.25
N VAL A 187 -4.11 16.89 -3.01
CA VAL A 187 -3.81 15.53 -2.57
C VAL A 187 -2.29 15.29 -2.50
N MET A 188 -1.51 15.84 -3.44
CA MET A 188 -0.04 15.84 -3.35
C MET A 188 0.45 16.51 -2.06
N GLU A 189 -0.12 17.68 -1.72
CA GLU A 189 0.24 18.40 -0.49
C GLU A 189 -0.18 17.62 0.77
N PHE A 190 -1.37 17.00 0.76
CA PHE A 190 -1.79 16.10 1.84
C PHE A 190 -0.79 14.96 2.06
N GLY A 191 -0.26 14.36 1.00
CA GLY A 191 0.77 13.33 1.11
C GLY A 191 1.99 13.82 1.91
N LYS A 192 2.48 15.04 1.61
CA LYS A 192 3.59 15.64 2.36
C LYS A 192 3.22 15.93 3.82
N GLU A 193 2.01 16.47 4.06
CA GLU A 193 1.52 16.78 5.40
C GLU A 193 1.43 15.58 6.34
N ILE A 194 1.41 14.36 5.79
CA ILE A 194 1.41 13.10 6.55
C ILE A 194 2.75 12.35 6.43
N ASN A 195 3.84 13.07 6.20
CA ASN A 195 5.22 12.55 6.09
C ASN A 195 5.42 11.52 4.97
N MET A 196 4.63 11.59 3.90
CA MET A 196 4.84 10.77 2.71
C MET A 196 5.64 11.55 1.64
N ILE A 197 6.27 10.80 0.75
CA ILE A 197 6.86 11.29 -0.49
C ILE A 197 5.82 11.08 -1.60
N PRO A 198 5.04 12.11 -1.98
CA PRO A 198 4.04 11.94 -3.02
C PRO A 198 4.69 11.94 -4.40
N LEU A 199 4.41 10.89 -5.17
CA LEU A 199 4.90 10.72 -6.54
C LEU A 199 3.77 11.03 -7.54
N PRO A 200 3.92 12.05 -8.40
CA PRO A 200 2.90 12.43 -9.37
C PRO A 200 2.85 11.43 -10.53
N ILE A 201 1.63 10.99 -10.88
CA ILE A 201 1.37 10.19 -12.08
C ILE A 201 0.35 10.93 -12.95
N GLU A 202 0.85 11.55 -14.00
CA GLU A 202 0.11 12.48 -14.87
C GLU A 202 -0.85 11.77 -15.83
N LYS A 203 -0.59 10.50 -16.15
CA LYS A 203 -1.43 9.66 -16.99
C LYS A 203 -1.66 8.32 -16.33
N GLU A 204 -2.88 7.83 -16.41
CA GLU A 204 -3.24 6.55 -15.83
C GLU A 204 -2.34 5.41 -16.31
N LYS A 205 -1.80 4.68 -15.35
CA LYS A 205 -0.96 3.51 -15.56
C LYS A 205 -1.34 2.42 -14.58
N SER A 206 -1.79 1.26 -15.09
CA SER A 206 -1.98 0.08 -14.26
C SER A 206 -0.63 -0.34 -13.65
N GLY A 207 -0.64 -0.64 -12.35
CA GLY A 207 0.57 -0.96 -11.59
C GLY A 207 1.37 0.26 -11.13
N TYR A 208 0.89 1.49 -11.42
CA TYR A 208 1.54 2.71 -10.97
C TYR A 208 3.02 2.78 -11.40
N LEU A 209 3.89 3.49 -10.71
CA LEU A 209 5.33 3.51 -10.99
C LEU A 209 6.01 2.28 -10.38
N LEU A 210 5.79 2.05 -9.08
CA LEU A 210 6.50 1.01 -8.34
C LEU A 210 6.29 -0.39 -8.95
N ASN A 211 5.04 -0.82 -9.07
CA ASN A 211 4.75 -2.16 -9.60
C ASN A 211 5.07 -2.29 -11.10
N SER A 212 5.06 -1.17 -11.86
CA SER A 212 5.47 -1.18 -13.27
C SER A 212 6.97 -1.47 -13.46
N MET A 213 7.79 -1.17 -12.44
CA MET A 213 9.22 -1.49 -12.42
C MET A 213 9.49 -2.82 -11.72
N LEU A 214 8.87 -3.03 -10.56
CA LEU A 214 9.13 -4.18 -9.69
C LEU A 214 8.71 -5.50 -10.34
N ILE A 215 7.50 -5.57 -10.93
CA ILE A 215 6.98 -6.82 -11.48
C ILE A 215 7.86 -7.36 -12.63
N PRO A 216 8.25 -6.56 -13.65
CA PRO A 216 9.18 -7.02 -14.68
C PRO A 216 10.56 -7.40 -14.13
N PHE A 217 11.07 -6.70 -13.13
CA PHE A 217 12.32 -7.03 -12.45
C PHE A 217 12.26 -8.41 -11.80
N LEU A 218 11.20 -8.69 -11.05
CA LEU A 218 11.00 -9.99 -10.41
C LEU A 218 10.77 -11.11 -11.45
N PHE A 219 10.02 -10.84 -12.53
CA PHE A 219 9.83 -11.81 -13.61
C PHE A 219 11.14 -12.17 -14.29
N SER A 220 11.99 -11.19 -14.57
CA SER A 220 13.32 -11.42 -15.15
C SER A 220 14.16 -12.36 -14.27
N SER A 221 14.13 -12.13 -12.96
CA SER A 221 14.90 -12.93 -12.00
C SER A 221 14.37 -14.37 -11.89
N LEU A 222 13.04 -14.53 -11.83
CA LEU A 222 12.38 -15.83 -11.84
C LEU A 222 12.64 -16.61 -13.14
N ASP A 223 12.72 -15.90 -14.27
CA ASP A 223 13.02 -16.49 -15.58
C ASP A 223 14.45 -17.05 -15.65
N LEU A 224 15.43 -16.33 -15.11
CA LEU A 224 16.81 -16.81 -14.99
C LEU A 224 16.87 -18.11 -14.18
N LEU A 225 16.13 -18.18 -13.06
CA LEU A 225 16.12 -19.36 -12.21
C LEU A 225 15.45 -20.56 -12.90
N VAL A 226 14.25 -20.37 -13.46
CA VAL A 226 13.46 -21.47 -14.03
C VAL A 226 14.07 -22.03 -15.30
N ASN A 227 14.85 -21.25 -16.04
CA ASN A 227 15.59 -21.68 -17.21
C ASN A 227 16.99 -22.26 -16.86
N GLY A 228 17.31 -22.37 -15.55
CA GLY A 228 18.58 -22.97 -15.08
C GLY A 228 19.83 -22.16 -15.43
N ILE A 229 19.67 -20.84 -15.63
CA ILE A 229 20.80 -19.95 -15.94
C ILE A 229 21.69 -19.77 -14.71
N SER A 230 21.08 -19.64 -13.51
CA SER A 230 21.81 -19.56 -12.26
C SER A 230 20.90 -19.96 -11.08
N ASP A 231 21.46 -20.02 -9.88
CA ASP A 231 20.76 -20.28 -8.62
C ASP A 231 20.27 -18.98 -7.95
N VAL A 232 19.39 -19.14 -6.95
CA VAL A 232 18.76 -18.03 -6.18
C VAL A 232 19.80 -17.10 -5.58
N GLU A 233 20.80 -17.67 -4.91
CA GLU A 233 21.81 -16.90 -4.18
C GLU A 233 22.71 -16.08 -5.11
N SER A 234 23.11 -16.67 -6.24
CA SER A 234 23.94 -16.01 -7.25
C SER A 234 23.21 -14.88 -7.94
N ILE A 235 21.91 -15.04 -8.25
CA ILE A 235 21.10 -13.99 -8.87
C ILE A 235 20.93 -12.81 -7.89
N ASP A 236 20.62 -13.09 -6.62
CA ASP A 236 20.51 -12.05 -5.58
C ASP A 236 21.84 -11.32 -5.35
N LYS A 237 22.97 -12.05 -5.30
CA LYS A 237 24.31 -11.46 -5.20
C LYS A 237 24.65 -10.57 -6.40
N ALA A 238 24.34 -11.02 -7.61
CA ALA A 238 24.57 -10.24 -8.81
C ALA A 238 23.87 -8.87 -8.75
N TRP A 239 22.61 -8.86 -8.30
CA TRP A 239 21.86 -7.62 -8.14
C TRP A 239 22.41 -6.76 -7.00
N LYS A 240 22.56 -7.34 -5.80
CA LYS A 240 23.00 -6.60 -4.60
C LYS A 240 24.37 -5.97 -4.76
N TYR A 241 25.36 -6.76 -5.17
CA TYR A 241 26.73 -6.27 -5.31
C TYR A 241 26.97 -5.49 -6.59
N GLY A 242 26.24 -5.80 -7.68
CA GLY A 242 26.36 -5.07 -8.93
C GLY A 242 25.72 -3.69 -8.91
N THR A 243 24.71 -3.47 -8.07
CA THR A 243 23.95 -2.20 -8.02
C THR A 243 24.05 -1.45 -6.69
N GLY A 244 24.52 -2.10 -5.64
CA GLY A 244 24.49 -1.57 -4.27
C GLY A 244 23.09 -1.65 -3.62
N ALA A 245 22.14 -2.38 -4.23
CA ALA A 245 20.82 -2.56 -3.66
C ALA A 245 20.88 -3.35 -2.33
N PRO A 246 20.05 -2.99 -1.32
CA PRO A 246 20.08 -3.66 -0.01
C PRO A 246 19.53 -5.09 -0.07
N GLU A 247 18.69 -5.41 -1.07
CA GLU A 247 17.99 -6.68 -1.22
C GLU A 247 18.05 -7.18 -2.66
N GLY A 248 18.13 -8.50 -2.78
CA GLY A 248 18.03 -9.18 -4.06
C GLY A 248 16.57 -9.51 -4.43
N PRO A 249 16.31 -9.86 -5.69
CA PRO A 249 14.96 -10.15 -6.17
C PRO A 249 14.25 -11.28 -5.43
N PHE A 250 14.96 -12.31 -4.98
CA PHE A 250 14.35 -13.43 -4.25
C PHE A 250 14.09 -13.09 -2.78
N GLU A 251 14.94 -12.26 -2.16
CA GLU A 251 14.65 -11.68 -0.84
C GLU A 251 13.38 -10.81 -0.89
N ILE A 252 13.20 -10.04 -1.97
CA ILE A 252 11.98 -9.23 -2.21
C ILE A 252 10.77 -10.13 -2.43
N LEU A 253 10.89 -11.19 -3.25
CA LEU A 253 9.82 -12.16 -3.49
C LEU A 253 9.33 -12.82 -2.21
N ASP A 254 10.24 -13.20 -1.32
CA ASP A 254 9.89 -13.79 -0.02
C ASP A 254 9.17 -12.80 0.91
N LYS A 255 9.48 -11.50 0.83
CA LYS A 255 8.75 -10.44 1.54
C LYS A 255 7.36 -10.16 0.97
N VAL A 256 7.23 -10.13 -0.36
CA VAL A 256 5.96 -9.97 -1.08
C VAL A 256 5.05 -11.16 -0.84
N GLY A 257 5.63 -12.34 -0.68
CA GLY A 257 4.95 -13.62 -0.53
C GLY A 257 4.74 -14.32 -1.87
N LEU A 258 5.11 -15.61 -1.91
CA LEU A 258 5.10 -16.39 -3.15
C LEU A 258 3.69 -16.66 -3.69
N VAL A 259 2.68 -16.65 -2.81
CA VAL A 259 1.26 -16.75 -3.24
C VAL A 259 0.87 -15.51 -4.05
N THR A 260 1.27 -14.32 -3.60
CA THR A 260 1.02 -13.06 -4.33
C THR A 260 1.74 -13.08 -5.68
N ALA A 261 3.03 -13.46 -5.69
CA ALA A 261 3.82 -13.58 -6.91
C ALA A 261 3.19 -14.58 -7.90
N TYR A 262 2.75 -15.74 -7.41
CA TYR A 262 2.06 -16.76 -8.19
C TYR A 262 0.79 -16.21 -8.85
N ASN A 263 -0.08 -15.54 -8.09
CA ASN A 263 -1.32 -14.96 -8.61
C ASN A 263 -1.05 -13.91 -9.71
N ILE A 264 0.01 -13.12 -9.57
CA ILE A 264 0.41 -12.16 -10.62
C ILE A 264 0.92 -12.90 -11.86
N VAL A 265 1.76 -13.93 -11.72
CA VAL A 265 2.28 -14.74 -12.84
C VAL A 265 1.13 -15.40 -13.60
N GLU A 266 0.12 -15.94 -12.90
CA GLU A 266 -1.04 -16.60 -13.51
C GLU A 266 -1.80 -15.69 -14.49
N MET A 267 -1.77 -14.37 -14.30
CA MET A 267 -2.37 -13.43 -15.26
C MET A 267 -1.69 -13.45 -16.63
N TYR A 268 -0.43 -13.91 -16.71
CA TYR A 268 0.41 -13.91 -17.89
C TYR A 268 0.60 -15.30 -18.51
N VAL A 269 0.26 -16.39 -17.82
CA VAL A 269 0.43 -17.79 -18.30
C VAL A 269 -0.30 -18.06 -19.61
N LYS A 270 -1.38 -17.33 -19.90
CA LYS A 270 -2.18 -17.45 -21.14
C LYS A 270 -1.49 -16.87 -22.37
N ILE A 271 -0.43 -16.09 -22.20
CA ILE A 271 0.33 -15.53 -23.32
C ILE A 271 1.02 -16.70 -24.04
N PRO A 272 0.85 -16.84 -25.38
CA PRO A 272 1.56 -17.85 -26.16
C PRO A 272 3.08 -17.75 -25.93
N SER A 273 3.74 -18.89 -25.74
CA SER A 273 5.17 -18.90 -25.34
C SER A 273 6.10 -18.18 -26.31
N PHE A 274 5.76 -18.14 -27.61
CA PHE A 274 6.55 -17.45 -28.62
C PHE A 274 6.38 -15.91 -28.60
N LEU A 275 5.37 -15.40 -27.88
CA LEU A 275 5.15 -13.95 -27.66
C LEU A 275 5.49 -13.54 -26.24
N ALA A 276 5.66 -14.50 -25.35
CA ALA A 276 5.92 -14.22 -23.93
C ALA A 276 7.39 -13.80 -23.74
N PRO A 277 7.66 -12.65 -23.09
CA PRO A 277 9.02 -12.21 -22.81
C PRO A 277 9.74 -13.09 -21.76
N TYR A 278 8.97 -13.89 -21.00
CA TYR A 278 9.47 -14.77 -19.93
C TYR A 278 8.77 -16.12 -19.95
N ASN A 279 9.40 -17.14 -19.37
CA ASN A 279 8.85 -18.48 -19.23
C ASN A 279 7.76 -18.54 -18.13
N PHE A 280 6.64 -17.82 -18.30
CA PHE A 280 5.58 -17.73 -17.29
C PHE A 280 5.03 -19.09 -16.85
N LYS A 281 4.93 -20.07 -17.78
CA LYS A 281 4.48 -21.43 -17.45
C LYS A 281 5.45 -22.16 -16.52
N GLY A 282 6.75 -22.04 -16.78
CA GLY A 282 7.78 -22.60 -15.93
C GLY A 282 7.81 -21.93 -14.57
N ILE A 283 7.72 -20.58 -14.54
CA ILE A 283 7.69 -19.78 -13.32
C ILE A 283 6.47 -20.18 -12.45
N SER A 284 5.27 -20.23 -13.04
CA SER A 284 4.05 -20.65 -12.35
C SER A 284 4.19 -22.03 -11.72
N LYS A 285 4.67 -23.01 -12.49
CA LYS A 285 4.89 -24.37 -11.98
C LYS A 285 5.91 -24.42 -10.84
N MET A 286 6.99 -23.66 -10.94
CA MET A 286 8.02 -23.57 -9.89
C MET A 286 7.44 -22.97 -8.61
N LEU A 287 6.78 -21.82 -8.69
CA LEU A 287 6.15 -21.15 -7.53
C LEU A 287 5.11 -22.04 -6.87
N LYS A 288 4.31 -22.75 -7.65
CA LYS A 288 3.32 -23.71 -7.14
C LYS A 288 3.97 -24.82 -6.30
N VAL A 289 5.14 -25.35 -6.70
CA VAL A 289 5.88 -26.35 -5.92
C VAL A 289 6.33 -25.80 -4.55
N TYR A 290 6.75 -24.53 -4.48
CA TYR A 290 7.08 -23.90 -3.20
C TYR A 290 5.84 -23.74 -2.31
N ILE A 291 4.75 -23.23 -2.87
CA ILE A 291 3.48 -23.02 -2.16
C ILE A 291 2.91 -24.32 -1.61
N ASP A 292 2.88 -25.39 -2.43
CA ASP A 292 2.36 -26.71 -2.02
C ASP A 292 3.18 -27.35 -0.88
N LYS A 293 4.44 -26.93 -0.70
CA LYS A 293 5.30 -27.32 0.42
C LYS A 293 5.17 -26.40 1.64
N GLY A 294 4.25 -25.43 1.62
CA GLY A 294 4.08 -24.43 2.68
C GLY A 294 5.16 -23.34 2.72
N LYS A 295 6.07 -23.31 1.73
CA LYS A 295 7.14 -22.31 1.62
C LYS A 295 6.61 -21.07 0.90
N THR A 296 5.90 -20.22 1.63
CA THR A 296 5.19 -19.09 1.03
C THR A 296 5.90 -17.74 1.20
N GLY A 297 7.10 -17.74 1.78
CA GLY A 297 7.93 -16.56 1.99
C GLY A 297 8.23 -16.29 3.45
N LYS A 298 8.69 -15.07 3.74
CA LYS A 298 9.14 -14.69 5.08
C LYS A 298 8.08 -14.89 6.17
N SER A 299 6.81 -14.63 5.88
CA SER A 299 5.70 -14.77 6.84
C SER A 299 5.44 -16.23 7.28
N SER A 300 5.87 -17.22 6.50
CA SER A 300 5.78 -18.65 6.84
C SER A 300 7.09 -19.23 7.37
N GLY A 301 8.12 -18.39 7.58
CA GLY A 301 9.45 -18.81 8.00
C GLY A 301 10.33 -19.39 6.88
N GLU A 302 9.76 -19.68 5.72
CA GLU A 302 10.52 -20.21 4.57
C GLU A 302 9.86 -19.82 3.24
N GLY A 303 10.69 -19.42 2.27
CA GLY A 303 10.36 -19.19 0.88
C GLY A 303 11.49 -19.70 0.01
N PHE A 304 12.11 -18.82 -0.79
CA PHE A 304 13.39 -19.12 -1.45
C PHE A 304 14.53 -19.23 -0.42
N TYR A 305 14.42 -18.50 0.67
CA TYR A 305 15.31 -18.55 1.83
C TYR A 305 14.61 -19.10 3.07
N LYS A 306 15.41 -19.52 4.05
CA LYS A 306 14.92 -19.82 5.39
C LYS A 306 15.13 -18.62 6.29
N TYR A 307 14.11 -18.28 7.08
CA TYR A 307 14.10 -17.20 8.03
C TYR A 307 14.01 -17.84 9.43
N CYS A 308 15.08 -17.75 10.18
CA CYS A 308 15.04 -18.08 11.59
C CYS A 308 14.58 -16.83 12.35
N ASP A 309 13.64 -17.00 13.28
CA ASP A 309 13.21 -15.94 14.19
C ASP A 309 14.35 -15.47 15.11
#